data_5953327cbe11d1a694f84421be11e97b
#
_entry.id   5953327cbe11d1a694f84421be11e97b
#
_cell.length_a   1.000
_cell.length_b   1.000
_cell.length_c   1.000
_cell.angle_alpha   90.00
_cell.angle_beta   90.00
_cell.angle_gamma   90.00
#
_symmetry.space_group_name_H-M   'P 1'
#
loop_
_entity.id
_entity.type
_entity.pdbx_description
1 polymer ?
#
loop_
_entity_poly.entity_id
_entity_poly.type
_entity_poly.pdbx_seq_one_letter_code
_entity_poly.pdbx_strand_id
1 'polypeptide(L)'
;MDPSRAEHFAKDWIDAWNAQDLVRILSHYADNIVFHSPRIALVLKEPVDTVTGKDALARYWGQALSQAKDLHFTLERVYAGSDSLTITYRNHRGQNAAETFVFDRQGLVTESIATYSPG
;
A
#
# COMPACT_ATOMS: atom_id res chain seq x y z
N MET A 1 6.82 4.77 -16.58
CA MET A 1 6.15 5.80 -15.74
C MET A 1 7.08 6.99 -15.58
N ASP A 2 6.54 8.18 -15.72
CA ASP A 2 7.28 9.42 -15.52
C ASP A 2 7.80 9.52 -14.08
N PRO A 3 9.09 9.82 -13.87
CA PRO A 3 9.65 9.95 -12.52
C PRO A 3 8.93 10.97 -11.63
N SER A 4 8.51 12.09 -12.19
CA SER A 4 7.79 13.12 -11.43
C SER A 4 6.44 12.59 -10.94
N ARG A 5 5.73 11.83 -11.78
CA ARG A 5 4.46 11.21 -11.42
C ARG A 5 4.66 10.14 -10.35
N ALA A 6 5.74 9.36 -10.45
CA ALA A 6 6.05 8.33 -9.46
C ALA A 6 6.32 8.94 -8.09
N GLU A 7 7.10 10.02 -8.04
CA GLU A 7 7.39 10.73 -6.79
C GLU A 7 6.13 11.35 -6.20
N HIS A 8 5.28 11.93 -7.02
CA HIS A 8 4.01 12.51 -6.57
C HIS A 8 3.08 11.44 -5.98
N PHE A 9 2.96 10.31 -6.66
CA PHE A 9 2.17 9.19 -6.14
C PHE A 9 2.71 8.72 -4.79
N ALA A 10 4.02 8.51 -4.69
CA ALA A 10 4.64 8.01 -3.48
C ALA A 10 4.38 8.94 -2.30
N LYS A 11 4.55 10.24 -2.51
CA LYS A 11 4.33 11.24 -1.47
C LYS A 11 2.88 11.27 -1.03
N ASP A 12 1.95 11.27 -1.97
CA ASP A 12 0.52 11.29 -1.63
C ASP A 12 0.09 10.02 -0.90
N TRP A 13 0.61 8.87 -1.33
CA TRP A 13 0.32 7.58 -0.70
C TRP A 13 0.80 7.56 0.75
N ILE A 14 2.04 8.00 1.00
CA ILE A 14 2.60 8.08 2.35
C ILE A 14 1.80 9.06 3.21
N ASP A 15 1.49 10.24 2.67
CA ASP A 15 0.73 11.26 3.41
C ASP A 15 -0.67 10.75 3.78
N ALA A 16 -1.33 10.04 2.86
CA ALA A 16 -2.66 9.48 3.09
C ALA A 16 -2.63 8.43 4.22
N TRP A 17 -1.64 7.54 4.21
CA TRP A 17 -1.48 6.55 5.27
C TRP A 17 -1.18 7.22 6.61
N ASN A 18 -0.31 8.23 6.64
CA ASN A 18 0.05 8.93 7.87
C ASN A 18 -1.12 9.75 8.43
N ALA A 19 -2.00 10.23 7.56
CA ALA A 19 -3.24 10.87 7.97
C ALA A 19 -4.31 9.86 8.39
N GLN A 20 -4.07 8.56 8.15
CA GLN A 20 -5.03 7.49 8.39
C GLN A 20 -6.38 7.74 7.68
N ASP A 21 -6.30 8.34 6.50
CA ASP A 21 -7.44 8.71 5.68
C ASP A 21 -7.75 7.59 4.69
N LEU A 22 -8.60 6.66 5.09
CA LEU A 22 -8.91 5.47 4.32
C LEU A 22 -9.50 5.81 2.94
N VAL A 23 -10.36 6.80 2.85
CA VAL A 23 -10.97 7.22 1.57
C VAL A 23 -9.87 7.69 0.61
N ARG A 24 -8.95 8.52 1.10
CA ARG A 24 -7.84 9.02 0.30
C ARG A 24 -6.89 7.89 -0.12
N ILE A 25 -6.57 6.96 0.79
CA ILE A 25 -5.77 5.79 0.46
C ILE A 25 -6.41 5.01 -0.69
N LEU A 26 -7.68 4.67 -0.55
CA LEU A 26 -8.41 3.85 -1.53
C LEU A 26 -8.61 4.55 -2.87
N SER A 27 -8.54 5.87 -2.92
CA SER A 27 -8.69 6.62 -4.17
C SER A 27 -7.64 6.28 -5.22
N HIS A 28 -6.50 5.70 -4.81
CA HIS A 28 -5.44 5.29 -5.72
C HIS A 28 -5.71 3.94 -6.40
N TYR A 29 -6.72 3.19 -5.96
CA TYR A 29 -6.88 1.77 -6.34
C TYR A 29 -8.08 1.56 -7.24
N ALA A 30 -7.94 0.62 -8.19
CA ALA A 30 -9.03 0.20 -9.07
C ALA A 30 -9.99 -0.72 -8.31
N ASP A 31 -11.24 -0.81 -8.80
CA ASP A 31 -12.25 -1.66 -8.17
C ASP A 31 -11.85 -3.13 -8.15
N ASN A 32 -11.06 -3.58 -9.13
CA ASN A 32 -10.60 -4.96 -9.26
C ASN A 32 -9.21 -5.19 -8.67
N ILE A 33 -8.77 -4.36 -7.75
CA ILE A 33 -7.46 -4.48 -7.11
C ILE A 33 -7.24 -5.86 -6.50
N VAL A 34 -6.02 -6.39 -6.68
CA VAL A 34 -5.55 -7.59 -5.99
C VAL A 34 -4.34 -7.17 -5.14
N PHE A 35 -4.47 -7.32 -3.83
CA PHE A 35 -3.47 -6.90 -2.87
C PHE A 35 -2.87 -8.11 -2.16
N HIS A 36 -1.54 -8.20 -2.16
CA HIS A 36 -0.78 -9.28 -1.52
C HIS A 36 0.04 -8.73 -0.36
N SER A 37 -0.10 -9.34 0.81
CA SER A 37 0.72 -8.96 1.97
C SER A 37 0.74 -10.09 3.00
N PRO A 38 1.90 -10.37 3.60
CA PRO A 38 1.98 -11.34 4.70
C PRO A 38 1.26 -10.86 5.96
N ARG A 39 0.93 -9.57 6.06
CA ARG A 39 0.23 -9.03 7.23
C ARG A 39 -1.27 -9.31 7.22
N ILE A 40 -1.83 -9.68 6.07
CA ILE A 40 -3.27 -9.98 5.98
C ILE A 40 -3.64 -11.09 6.95
N ALA A 41 -2.85 -12.17 6.97
CA ALA A 41 -3.09 -13.29 7.88
C ALA A 41 -3.07 -12.85 9.34
N LEU A 42 -2.17 -11.93 9.70
CA LEU A 42 -2.03 -11.44 11.07
C LEU A 42 -3.22 -10.59 11.50
N VAL A 43 -3.69 -9.71 10.61
CA VAL A 43 -4.78 -8.78 10.92
C VAL A 43 -6.12 -9.50 10.94
N LEU A 44 -6.39 -10.35 9.95
CA LEU A 44 -7.66 -11.06 9.81
C LEU A 44 -7.71 -12.34 10.66
N LYS A 45 -6.54 -12.82 11.13
CA LYS A 45 -6.41 -14.09 11.86
C LYS A 45 -6.92 -15.27 11.04
N GLU A 46 -6.60 -15.26 9.76
CA GLU A 46 -6.97 -16.28 8.78
C GLU A 46 -5.74 -16.64 7.95
N PRO A 47 -5.63 -17.88 7.43
CA PRO A 47 -4.47 -18.30 6.64
C PRO A 47 -4.57 -17.82 5.19
N VAL A 48 -4.69 -16.50 4.99
CA VAL A 48 -4.80 -15.85 3.69
C VAL A 48 -3.75 -14.76 3.57
N ASP A 49 -3.23 -14.55 2.36
CA ASP A 49 -2.23 -13.52 2.08
C ASP A 49 -2.62 -12.60 0.93
N THR A 50 -3.87 -12.68 0.47
CA THR A 50 -4.37 -11.92 -0.67
C THR A 50 -5.78 -11.43 -0.39
N VAL A 51 -6.02 -10.16 -0.75
CA VAL A 51 -7.35 -9.53 -0.70
C VAL A 51 -7.69 -9.07 -2.12
N THR A 52 -8.87 -9.42 -2.61
CA THR A 52 -9.33 -9.09 -3.95
C THR A 52 -10.54 -8.17 -3.88
N GLY A 53 -10.49 -7.08 -4.63
CA GLY A 53 -11.57 -6.10 -4.73
C GLY A 53 -11.44 -4.97 -3.74
N LYS A 54 -11.88 -3.79 -4.17
CA LYS A 54 -11.74 -2.55 -3.39
C LYS A 54 -12.57 -2.58 -2.10
N ASP A 55 -13.74 -3.19 -2.13
CA ASP A 55 -14.59 -3.29 -0.92
C ASP A 55 -13.93 -4.16 0.15
N ALA A 56 -13.38 -5.31 -0.26
CA ALA A 56 -12.66 -6.19 0.67
C ALA A 56 -11.39 -5.52 1.19
N LEU A 57 -10.69 -4.78 0.34
CA LEU A 57 -9.51 -4.04 0.72
C LEU A 57 -9.83 -2.94 1.74
N ALA A 58 -10.96 -2.24 1.54
CA ALA A 58 -11.43 -1.22 2.48
C ALA A 58 -11.71 -1.82 3.86
N ARG A 59 -12.34 -2.99 3.91
CA ARG A 59 -12.60 -3.68 5.18
C ARG A 59 -11.31 -4.09 5.87
N TYR A 60 -10.37 -4.66 5.11
CA TYR A 60 -9.08 -5.09 5.65
C TYR A 60 -8.29 -3.89 6.20
N TRP A 61 -8.13 -2.82 5.41
CA TRP A 61 -7.37 -1.65 5.85
C TRP A 61 -8.06 -0.88 6.97
N GLY A 62 -9.40 -0.85 6.97
CA GLY A 62 -10.14 -0.27 8.09
C GLY A 62 -9.83 -0.99 9.41
N GLN A 63 -9.79 -2.33 9.37
CA GLN A 63 -9.43 -3.12 10.53
C GLN A 63 -7.95 -2.93 10.91
N ALA A 64 -7.06 -2.91 9.93
CA ALA A 64 -5.63 -2.71 10.17
C ALA A 64 -5.36 -1.35 10.83
N LEU A 65 -6.00 -0.29 10.33
CA LEU A 65 -5.86 1.06 10.90
C LEU A 65 -6.41 1.12 12.33
N SER A 66 -7.50 0.43 12.61
CA SER A 66 -8.05 0.40 13.97
C SER A 66 -7.13 -0.30 14.96
N GLN A 67 -6.29 -1.21 14.48
CA GLN A 67 -5.32 -1.95 15.29
C GLN A 67 -3.96 -1.25 15.39
N ALA A 68 -3.70 -0.25 14.56
CA ALA A 68 -2.42 0.45 14.49
C ALA A 68 -2.62 1.96 14.47
N LYS A 69 -3.13 2.50 15.58
CA LYS A 69 -3.45 3.93 15.68
C LYS A 69 -2.20 4.81 15.71
N ASP A 70 -1.06 4.23 16.01
CA ASP A 70 0.24 4.91 16.00
C ASP A 70 0.97 4.76 14.67
N LEU A 71 0.31 4.25 13.64
CA LEU A 71 0.91 4.03 12.33
C LEU A 71 1.55 5.32 11.80
N HIS A 72 2.80 5.19 11.37
CA HIS A 72 3.53 6.26 10.71
C HIS A 72 4.55 5.64 9.74
N PHE A 73 4.53 6.09 8.49
CA PHE A 73 5.48 5.66 7.46
C PHE A 73 6.43 6.80 7.11
N THR A 74 7.71 6.47 6.96
CA THR A 74 8.74 7.41 6.51
C THR A 74 9.22 6.93 5.15
N LEU A 75 8.97 7.74 4.11
CA LEU A 75 9.37 7.44 2.73
C LEU A 75 10.89 7.42 2.65
N GLU A 76 11.45 6.40 1.98
CA GLU A 76 12.88 6.29 1.76
C GLU A 76 13.25 6.43 0.29
N ARG A 77 12.72 5.57 -0.60
CA ARG A 77 13.06 5.58 -2.02
C ARG A 77 11.85 5.27 -2.88
N VAL A 78 11.93 5.72 -4.15
CA VAL A 78 10.93 5.45 -5.17
C VAL A 78 11.66 4.92 -6.40
N TYR A 79 11.17 3.81 -6.95
CA TYR A 79 11.68 3.20 -8.18
C TYR A 79 10.57 3.14 -9.19
N ALA A 80 10.77 3.73 -10.37
CA ALA A 80 9.74 3.79 -11.42
C ALA A 80 10.03 2.76 -12.51
N GLY A 81 9.04 1.94 -12.83
CA GLY A 81 9.05 1.02 -13.97
C GLY A 81 8.21 1.57 -15.13
N SER A 82 7.84 0.71 -16.08
CA SER A 82 7.00 1.12 -17.22
C SER A 82 5.56 1.42 -16.79
N ASP A 83 4.92 0.44 -16.17
CA ASP A 83 3.54 0.55 -15.67
C ASP A 83 3.47 0.24 -14.17
N SER A 84 4.60 0.38 -13.47
CA SER A 84 4.70 0.05 -12.07
C SER A 84 5.65 1.00 -11.36
N LEU A 85 5.54 1.03 -10.04
CA LEU A 85 6.54 1.66 -9.20
C LEU A 85 6.69 0.89 -7.90
N THR A 86 7.84 1.07 -7.26
CA THR A 86 8.09 0.49 -5.95
C THR A 86 8.46 1.62 -4.99
N ILE A 87 7.80 1.63 -3.85
CA ILE A 87 8.08 2.57 -2.77
C ILE A 87 8.75 1.78 -1.65
N THR A 88 9.88 2.29 -1.14
CA THR A 88 10.45 1.76 0.09
C THR A 88 10.24 2.75 1.21
N TYR A 89 9.89 2.23 2.38
CA TYR A 89 9.61 3.07 3.54
C TYR A 89 9.92 2.31 4.82
N ARG A 90 10.01 3.05 5.92
CA ARG A 90 10.12 2.48 7.25
C ARG A 90 8.81 2.72 7.99
N ASN A 91 8.30 1.67 8.64
CA ASN A 91 7.07 1.81 9.41
C ASN A 91 7.38 2.27 10.84
N HIS A 92 6.32 2.52 11.60
CA HIS A 92 6.40 3.01 12.98
C HIS A 92 7.06 2.04 13.96
N ARG A 93 7.24 0.78 13.55
CA ARG A 93 7.95 -0.24 14.34
C ARG A 93 9.43 -0.34 13.98
N GLY A 94 9.91 0.53 13.10
CA GLY A 94 11.29 0.51 12.64
C GLY A 94 11.57 -0.55 11.58
N GLN A 95 10.55 -1.21 11.03
CA GLN A 95 10.72 -2.23 10.01
C GLN A 95 10.77 -1.60 8.63
N ASN A 96 11.71 -2.06 7.80
CA ASN A 96 11.80 -1.65 6.40
C ASN A 96 10.80 -2.42 5.57
N ALA A 97 10.13 -1.71 4.66
CA ALA A 97 9.13 -2.29 3.77
C ALA A 97 9.35 -1.81 2.34
N ALA A 98 8.95 -2.63 1.39
CA ALA A 98 8.89 -2.27 -0.01
C ALA A 98 7.54 -2.68 -0.57
N GLU A 99 6.86 -1.75 -1.23
CA GLU A 99 5.56 -2.03 -1.83
C GLU A 99 5.61 -1.70 -3.30
N THR A 100 5.19 -2.66 -4.12
CA THR A 100 5.15 -2.53 -5.57
C THR A 100 3.72 -2.37 -6.03
N PHE A 101 3.49 -1.39 -6.91
CA PHE A 101 2.19 -1.02 -7.45
C PHE A 101 2.20 -1.18 -8.95
N VAL A 102 1.19 -1.86 -9.49
CA VAL A 102 0.98 -2.00 -10.94
C VAL A 102 -0.26 -1.20 -11.31
N PHE A 103 -0.16 -0.37 -12.34
CA PHE A 103 -1.21 0.58 -12.72
C PHE A 103 -1.90 0.16 -14.00
N ASP A 104 -3.20 0.46 -14.10
CA ASP A 104 -3.94 0.34 -15.35
C ASP A 104 -3.77 1.61 -16.20
N ARG A 105 -4.47 1.66 -17.35
CA ARG A 105 -4.38 2.80 -18.28
C ARG A 105 -4.95 4.08 -17.69
N GLN A 106 -5.81 3.97 -16.69
CA GLN A 106 -6.41 5.12 -16.02
C GLN A 106 -5.56 5.64 -14.88
N GLY A 107 -4.42 4.98 -14.59
CA GLY A 107 -3.53 5.37 -13.52
C GLY A 107 -3.97 4.85 -12.15
N LEU A 108 -4.85 3.87 -12.09
CA LEU A 108 -5.27 3.24 -10.85
C LEU A 108 -4.51 1.95 -10.61
N VAL A 109 -4.26 1.64 -9.36
CA VAL A 109 -3.52 0.43 -8.96
C VAL A 109 -4.42 -0.79 -9.11
N THR A 110 -3.99 -1.74 -9.92
CA THR A 110 -4.72 -3.01 -10.12
C THR A 110 -4.10 -4.19 -9.40
N GLU A 111 -2.82 -4.08 -9.05
CA GLU A 111 -2.13 -5.09 -8.23
C GLU A 111 -1.11 -4.39 -7.35
N SER A 112 -1.02 -4.82 -6.11
CA SER A 112 -0.04 -4.29 -5.18
C SER A 112 0.52 -5.43 -4.33
N ILE A 113 1.83 -5.38 -4.09
CA ILE A 113 2.55 -6.42 -3.35
C ILE A 113 3.37 -5.73 -2.26
N ALA A 114 3.01 -6.00 -1.02
CA ALA A 114 3.74 -5.49 0.13
C ALA A 114 4.72 -6.55 0.63
N THR A 115 5.96 -6.13 0.86
CA THR A 115 7.02 -6.98 1.36
C THR A 115 7.74 -6.28 2.50
N TYR A 116 8.33 -7.05 3.40
CA TYR A 116 8.95 -6.53 4.61
C TYR A 116 10.31 -7.17 4.81
N SER A 117 11.26 -6.40 5.31
CA SER A 117 12.57 -6.96 5.64
C SER A 117 12.42 -7.98 6.77
N PRO A 118 13.18 -9.10 6.71
CA PRO A 118 13.05 -10.17 7.73
C PRO A 118 13.74 -9.85 9.03
N GLY A 119 14.14 -8.76 9.34
CA GLY A 119 14.82 -8.45 10.61
C GLY A 119 14.03 -7.44 11.46
#